data_d0a0910b5c707c25f1389c90f1a388c8
#
_entry.id   d0a0910b5c707c25f1389c90f1a388c8
#
_cell.length_a   1.000
_cell.length_b   1.000
_cell.length_c   1.000
_cell.angle_alpha   90.00
_cell.angle_beta   90.00
_cell.angle_gamma   90.00
#
_symmetry.space_group_name_H-M   'P 1'
#
loop_
_entity.id
_entity.type
_entity.pdbx_description
1 polymer ?
#
loop_
_entity_poly.entity_id
_entity_poly.type
_entity_poly.pdbx_seq_one_letter_code
_entity_poly.pdbx_strand_id
1 'polypeptide(L)'
;MSFSFDTTYTQLDSSLYSSVTPARITSPDILCRNRGLCADLGLDPAELNAAVLAGQDRSEDPIAQAYAGHQYGSFTILGDGRAMLLGEHVHDGRRYDIQLKGAGRTPYSGSGDGKATVSSMLREYLYSYAMQNLHINTSRSLAVVKTDESIRRRQMEPGAILVRVMNSHIRYGTFQYVASRTPDELQRFTDYVIDRHYPQLPATERPYLAFFDAVMQSSIEMVVDWLRVGFVHGVMNTDNMSIDGETFDYGPCAFMNYYDEEAVFSSIDTHGRYAFGNQRPMLRWNLERFAEALQPLCTESALTYDELENTLDEFEERFDAQYYTMMRKKLGISSDDEDA
;
A
#
# COMPACT_ATOMS: atom_id res chain seq x y z
N MET A 1 -7.12 23.52 -10.40
CA MET A 1 -7.73 23.38 -9.06
C MET A 1 -6.68 22.76 -8.15
N SER A 2 -6.59 23.21 -6.90
CA SER A 2 -5.81 22.61 -5.83
C SER A 2 -6.48 21.32 -5.32
N PHE A 3 -5.93 20.66 -4.30
CA PHE A 3 -6.58 19.50 -3.68
C PHE A 3 -7.98 19.83 -3.15
N SER A 4 -8.93 18.92 -3.37
CA SER A 4 -10.27 18.95 -2.79
C SER A 4 -10.37 17.81 -1.77
N PHE A 5 -10.05 18.11 -0.51
CA PHE A 5 -10.05 17.10 0.55
C PHE A 5 -11.44 16.90 1.16
N ASP A 6 -11.76 15.64 1.42
CA ASP A 6 -12.89 15.18 2.21
C ASP A 6 -12.44 13.91 2.95
N THR A 7 -11.75 14.11 4.08
CA THR A 7 -10.99 13.07 4.77
C THR A 7 -11.89 12.25 5.69
N THR A 8 -12.45 11.17 5.16
CA THR A 8 -13.39 10.30 5.90
C THR A 8 -12.70 9.43 6.94
N TYR A 9 -11.40 9.11 6.78
CA TYR A 9 -10.64 8.32 7.74
C TYR A 9 -10.64 8.96 9.14
N THR A 10 -10.70 10.29 9.24
CA THR A 10 -10.76 11.03 10.51
C THR A 10 -12.11 10.92 11.24
N GLN A 11 -13.11 10.33 10.61
CA GLN A 11 -14.41 10.02 11.23
C GLN A 11 -14.39 8.69 11.99
N LEU A 12 -13.34 7.89 11.82
CA LEU A 12 -13.10 6.65 12.54
C LEU A 12 -12.62 6.93 13.98
N ASP A 13 -12.44 5.87 14.76
CA ASP A 13 -11.93 6.01 16.12
C ASP A 13 -10.57 6.72 16.15
N SER A 14 -10.42 7.67 17.08
CA SER A 14 -9.24 8.51 17.19
C SER A 14 -7.96 7.74 17.53
N SER A 15 -8.06 6.49 17.94
CA SER A 15 -6.90 5.61 18.15
C SER A 15 -6.26 5.10 16.86
N LEU A 16 -6.97 5.23 15.72
CA LEU A 16 -6.48 4.76 14.41
C LEU A 16 -5.53 5.77 13.75
N TYR A 17 -5.38 6.95 14.31
CA TYR A 17 -4.50 7.98 13.77
C TYR A 17 -4.02 8.97 14.85
N SER A 18 -3.02 9.74 14.50
CA SER A 18 -2.56 10.89 15.30
C SER A 18 -2.46 12.10 14.41
N SER A 19 -2.95 13.26 14.86
CA SER A 19 -2.71 14.53 14.19
C SER A 19 -1.22 14.84 14.20
N VAL A 20 -0.68 15.26 13.06
CA VAL A 20 0.74 15.54 12.88
C VAL A 20 0.95 16.82 12.08
N THR A 21 2.16 17.35 12.14
CA THR A 21 2.55 18.54 11.37
C THR A 21 3.83 18.23 10.61
N PRO A 22 3.85 18.43 9.27
CA PRO A 22 5.07 18.31 8.49
C PRO A 22 6.19 19.22 9.02
N ALA A 23 7.41 18.75 8.98
CA ALA A 23 8.58 19.55 9.36
C ALA A 23 8.64 20.81 8.49
N ARG A 24 9.03 21.92 9.12
CA ARG A 24 9.15 23.20 8.40
C ARG A 24 10.29 23.13 7.37
N ILE A 25 9.97 23.49 6.14
CA ILE A 25 10.92 23.59 5.03
C ILE A 25 10.95 25.06 4.58
N THR A 26 12.13 25.64 4.52
CA THR A 26 12.29 27.06 4.19
C THR A 26 12.28 27.29 2.69
N SER A 27 12.86 26.37 1.91
CA SER A 27 13.02 26.50 0.46
C SER A 27 12.76 25.17 -0.24
N PRO A 28 11.49 24.72 -0.31
CA PRO A 28 11.15 23.51 -1.04
C PRO A 28 11.28 23.74 -2.55
N ASP A 29 11.80 22.73 -3.27
CA ASP A 29 11.98 22.76 -4.72
C ASP A 29 11.46 21.47 -5.35
N ILE A 30 10.70 21.57 -6.46
CA ILE A 30 10.11 20.42 -7.15
C ILE A 30 11.14 19.80 -8.08
N LEU A 31 11.65 18.61 -7.74
CA LEU A 31 12.56 17.86 -8.59
C LEU A 31 11.88 17.22 -9.79
N CYS A 32 10.70 16.64 -9.55
CA CYS A 32 9.89 16.06 -10.62
C CYS A 32 8.41 16.10 -10.24
N ARG A 33 7.56 16.10 -11.25
CA ARG A 33 6.09 16.10 -11.12
C ARG A 33 5.48 15.22 -12.21
N ASN A 34 4.54 14.39 -11.84
CA ASN A 34 3.77 13.57 -12.77
C ASN A 34 2.57 14.35 -13.31
N ARG A 35 2.74 14.97 -14.49
CA ARG A 35 1.70 15.76 -15.13
C ARG A 35 0.48 14.94 -15.56
N GLY A 36 0.70 13.67 -15.97
CA GLY A 36 -0.40 12.75 -16.29
C GLY A 36 -1.26 12.48 -15.07
N LEU A 37 -0.63 12.21 -13.91
CA LEU A 37 -1.36 12.03 -12.65
C LEU A 37 -2.08 13.30 -12.20
N CYS A 38 -1.50 14.50 -12.42
CA CYS A 38 -2.24 15.74 -12.16
C CYS A 38 -3.54 15.80 -12.97
N ALA A 39 -3.50 15.44 -14.26
CA ALA A 39 -4.68 15.42 -15.11
C ALA A 39 -5.72 14.39 -14.65
N ASP A 40 -5.28 13.17 -14.31
CA ASP A 40 -6.14 12.10 -13.81
C ASP A 40 -6.86 12.48 -12.50
N LEU A 41 -6.23 13.34 -11.70
CA LEU A 41 -6.77 13.85 -10.43
C LEU A 41 -7.48 15.21 -10.58
N GLY A 42 -7.63 15.75 -11.79
CA GLY A 42 -8.25 17.05 -12.02
C GLY A 42 -7.48 18.23 -11.40
N LEU A 43 -6.18 18.05 -11.14
CA LEU A 43 -5.33 19.04 -10.49
C LEU A 43 -4.64 19.94 -11.53
N ASP A 44 -4.61 21.24 -11.27
CA ASP A 44 -3.82 22.18 -12.08
C ASP A 44 -2.36 22.19 -11.59
N PRO A 45 -1.40 21.77 -12.43
CA PRO A 45 0.01 21.83 -12.05
C PRO A 45 0.49 23.23 -11.64
N ALA A 46 -0.13 24.30 -12.13
CA ALA A 46 0.25 25.66 -11.80
C ALA A 46 -0.12 26.05 -10.34
N GLU A 47 -1.19 25.47 -9.80
CA GLU A 47 -1.62 25.66 -8.41
C GLU A 47 -0.85 24.81 -7.41
N LEU A 48 -0.21 23.69 -7.87
CA LEU A 48 0.56 22.78 -7.04
C LEU A 48 2.02 23.23 -6.91
N ASN A 49 2.25 24.34 -6.22
CA ASN A 49 3.62 24.78 -5.94
C ASN A 49 4.34 23.89 -4.93
N ALA A 50 5.65 24.12 -4.72
CA ALA A 50 6.45 23.29 -3.84
C ALA A 50 6.00 23.33 -2.37
N ALA A 51 5.45 24.45 -1.91
CA ALA A 51 4.95 24.58 -0.54
C ALA A 51 3.68 23.73 -0.32
N VAL A 52 2.74 23.73 -1.27
CA VAL A 52 1.54 22.87 -1.26
C VAL A 52 1.96 21.40 -1.26
N LEU A 53 2.85 21.00 -2.20
CA LEU A 53 3.31 19.61 -2.35
C LEU A 53 4.18 19.13 -1.17
N ALA A 54 4.76 20.03 -0.38
CA ALA A 54 5.49 19.71 0.83
C ALA A 54 4.62 19.80 2.10
N GLY A 55 3.31 20.06 1.96
CA GLY A 55 2.38 20.20 3.09
C GLY A 55 2.62 21.44 3.96
N GLN A 56 3.34 22.46 3.43
CA GLN A 56 3.57 23.72 4.15
C GLN A 56 2.36 24.67 4.01
N ASP A 57 1.69 24.63 2.86
CA ASP A 57 0.44 25.35 2.58
C ASP A 57 -0.65 24.30 2.40
N ARG A 58 -1.50 24.13 3.42
CA ARG A 58 -2.51 23.08 3.51
C ARG A 58 -3.81 23.59 4.12
N SER A 59 -4.92 22.99 3.72
CA SER A 59 -6.26 23.31 4.22
C SER A 59 -6.70 22.47 5.42
N GLU A 60 -6.09 21.29 5.63
CA GLU A 60 -6.41 20.36 6.70
C GLU A 60 -5.14 19.99 7.46
N ASP A 61 -5.30 19.53 8.70
CA ASP A 61 -4.21 18.99 9.49
C ASP A 61 -3.96 17.52 9.09
N PRO A 62 -2.73 17.19 8.64
CA PRO A 62 -2.37 15.83 8.28
C PRO A 62 -2.46 14.88 9.47
N ILE A 63 -2.64 13.61 9.17
CA ILE A 63 -2.62 12.53 10.15
C ILE A 63 -1.56 11.50 9.83
N ALA A 64 -1.04 10.83 10.87
CA ALA A 64 -0.27 9.60 10.76
C ALA A 64 -1.17 8.44 11.19
N GLN A 65 -1.29 7.42 10.35
CA GLN A 65 -2.16 6.27 10.60
C GLN A 65 -1.46 5.26 11.52
N ALA A 66 -2.23 4.67 12.46
CA ALA A 66 -1.81 3.56 13.28
C ALA A 66 -2.10 2.23 12.56
N TYR A 67 -1.18 1.29 12.63
CA TYR A 67 -1.35 -0.07 12.15
C TYR A 67 -0.41 -1.01 12.89
N ALA A 68 -0.52 -2.29 12.67
CA ALA A 68 0.44 -3.30 13.10
C ALA A 68 1.08 -3.96 11.88
N GLY A 69 1.96 -4.90 12.09
CA GLY A 69 2.50 -5.70 11.02
C GLY A 69 3.33 -6.86 11.52
N HIS A 70 3.38 -7.93 10.72
CA HIS A 70 4.31 -9.02 10.91
C HIS A 70 5.59 -8.71 10.12
N GLN A 71 6.51 -7.97 10.77
CA GLN A 71 7.79 -7.62 10.16
C GLN A 71 8.74 -8.81 10.25
N TYR A 72 9.09 -9.37 9.10
CA TYR A 72 9.89 -10.61 9.01
C TYR A 72 9.32 -11.76 9.86
N GLY A 73 7.99 -11.83 9.97
CA GLY A 73 7.27 -12.84 10.76
C GLY A 73 7.02 -12.48 12.23
N SER A 74 7.56 -11.39 12.73
CA SER A 74 7.35 -10.92 14.12
C SER A 74 6.28 -9.83 14.17
N PHE A 75 5.22 -10.05 14.95
CA PHE A 75 4.15 -9.08 15.13
C PHE A 75 4.64 -7.86 15.90
N THR A 76 4.33 -6.68 15.39
CA THR A 76 4.74 -5.39 15.99
C THR A 76 3.66 -4.35 15.75
N ILE A 77 3.35 -3.55 16.78
CA ILE A 77 2.50 -2.37 16.63
C ILE A 77 3.35 -1.26 16.04
N LEU A 78 2.85 -0.66 14.97
CA LEU A 78 3.54 0.29 14.11
C LEU A 78 2.64 1.51 13.86
N GLY A 79 2.93 2.19 12.79
CA GLY A 79 2.20 3.30 12.21
C GLY A 79 3.06 4.04 11.20
N ASP A 80 2.54 5.10 10.64
CA ASP A 80 3.22 5.95 9.67
C ASP A 80 4.41 6.68 10.30
N GLY A 81 5.53 6.00 10.48
CA GLY A 81 6.73 6.52 11.15
C GLY A 81 7.47 7.62 10.39
N ARG A 82 7.23 7.75 9.09
CA ARG A 82 7.80 8.79 8.20
C ARG A 82 6.85 9.24 7.12
N ALA A 83 5.57 8.88 7.24
CA ALA A 83 4.53 9.23 6.30
C ALA A 83 3.42 9.99 7.02
N MET A 84 2.70 10.85 6.29
CA MET A 84 1.60 11.66 6.81
C MET A 84 0.54 11.73 5.73
N LEU A 85 -0.68 11.26 6.01
CA LEU A 85 -1.82 11.47 5.12
C LEU A 85 -2.19 12.96 5.14
N LEU A 86 -2.02 13.63 4.02
CA LEU A 86 -2.35 15.05 3.86
C LEU A 86 -3.86 15.25 3.79
N GLY A 87 -4.57 14.29 3.24
CA GLY A 87 -6.01 14.24 3.12
C GLY A 87 -6.44 13.25 2.04
N GLU A 88 -7.75 13.06 1.93
CA GLU A 88 -8.39 12.25 0.89
C GLU A 88 -8.95 13.18 -0.20
N HIS A 89 -8.30 13.20 -1.35
CA HIS A 89 -8.71 14.01 -2.49
C HIS A 89 -9.84 13.34 -3.26
N VAL A 90 -10.91 14.11 -3.55
CA VAL A 90 -12.06 13.62 -4.32
C VAL A 90 -12.08 14.26 -5.70
N HIS A 91 -12.10 13.43 -6.73
CA HIS A 91 -12.24 13.85 -8.12
C HIS A 91 -13.08 12.83 -8.90
N ASP A 92 -14.07 13.32 -9.68
CA ASP A 92 -14.98 12.50 -10.49
C ASP A 92 -15.61 11.32 -9.74
N GLY A 93 -16.01 11.56 -8.48
CA GLY A 93 -16.63 10.55 -7.62
C GLY A 93 -15.66 9.48 -7.07
N ARG A 94 -14.36 9.60 -7.34
CA ARG A 94 -13.32 8.74 -6.80
C ARG A 94 -12.56 9.45 -5.69
N ARG A 95 -12.13 8.68 -4.70
CA ARG A 95 -11.39 9.15 -3.54
C ARG A 95 -9.98 8.59 -3.56
N TYR A 96 -8.99 9.46 -3.32
CA TYR A 96 -7.57 9.12 -3.33
C TYR A 96 -6.90 9.68 -2.08
N ASP A 97 -6.14 8.85 -1.41
CA ASP A 97 -5.24 9.29 -0.36
C ASP A 97 -4.05 10.05 -0.94
N ILE A 98 -3.81 11.25 -0.45
CA ILE A 98 -2.61 12.04 -0.74
C ILE A 98 -1.71 11.97 0.48
N GLN A 99 -0.59 11.27 0.38
CA GLN A 99 0.31 11.04 1.50
C GLN A 99 1.70 11.62 1.23
N LEU A 100 2.26 12.30 2.22
CA LEU A 100 3.63 12.79 2.23
C LEU A 100 4.54 11.75 2.87
N LYS A 101 5.57 11.28 2.17
CA LYS A 101 6.60 10.37 2.71
C LYS A 101 7.92 11.11 2.86
N GLY A 102 8.45 11.12 4.08
CA GLY A 102 9.69 11.84 4.40
C GLY A 102 9.49 13.26 4.95
N ALA A 103 8.25 13.62 5.31
CA ALA A 103 7.88 14.99 5.73
C ALA A 103 8.20 15.32 7.21
N GLY A 104 8.81 14.40 7.97
CA GLY A 104 9.20 14.60 9.35
C GLY A 104 8.70 13.53 10.31
N ARG A 105 8.95 13.74 11.58
CA ARG A 105 8.60 12.79 12.65
C ARG A 105 7.11 12.75 12.90
N THR A 106 6.65 11.55 13.26
CA THR A 106 5.32 11.27 13.78
C THR A 106 5.43 10.57 15.13
N PRO A 107 4.34 10.36 15.87
CA PRO A 107 4.35 9.53 17.08
C PRO A 107 4.87 8.10 16.86
N TYR A 108 4.84 7.61 15.62
CA TYR A 108 5.25 6.26 15.24
C TYR A 108 6.70 6.17 14.73
N SER A 109 7.46 7.27 14.72
CA SER A 109 8.83 7.29 14.19
C SER A 109 9.84 6.55 15.07
N GLY A 110 9.50 6.23 16.33
CA GLY A 110 10.45 5.66 17.28
C GLY A 110 11.72 6.51 17.40
N SER A 111 12.89 5.91 17.15
CA SER A 111 14.18 6.62 17.11
C SER A 111 14.47 7.28 15.74
N GLY A 112 13.63 7.06 14.72
CA GLY A 112 13.81 7.60 13.37
C GLY A 112 13.61 9.11 13.30
N ASP A 113 14.17 9.76 12.28
CA ASP A 113 14.01 11.19 12.01
C ASP A 113 12.76 11.55 11.21
N GLY A 114 12.03 10.54 10.71
CA GLY A 114 10.85 10.72 9.86
C GLY A 114 11.14 11.31 8.48
N LYS A 115 12.40 11.39 8.07
CA LYS A 115 12.85 12.04 6.84
C LYS A 115 13.25 11.00 5.77
N ALA A 116 13.32 11.44 4.52
CA ALA A 116 13.76 10.64 3.40
C ALA A 116 14.78 11.40 2.53
N THR A 117 15.62 10.66 1.80
CA THR A 117 16.64 11.24 0.91
C THR A 117 16.09 11.39 -0.50
N VAL A 118 16.66 12.29 -1.29
CA VAL A 118 16.35 12.46 -2.72
C VAL A 118 16.48 11.14 -3.45
N SER A 119 17.56 10.37 -3.20
CA SER A 119 17.80 9.09 -3.87
C SER A 119 16.68 8.08 -3.60
N SER A 120 16.22 7.96 -2.35
CA SER A 120 15.14 7.03 -1.99
C SER A 120 13.79 7.46 -2.56
N MET A 121 13.48 8.75 -2.58
CA MET A 121 12.19 9.24 -3.10
C MET A 121 12.12 9.21 -4.63
N LEU A 122 13.21 9.51 -5.32
CA LEU A 122 13.29 9.34 -6.77
C LEU A 122 13.19 7.87 -7.17
N ARG A 123 13.79 6.96 -6.38
CA ARG A 123 13.64 5.52 -6.60
C ARG A 123 12.17 5.10 -6.52
N GLU A 124 11.46 5.46 -5.45
CA GLU A 124 10.04 5.12 -5.30
C GLU A 124 9.19 5.75 -6.41
N TYR A 125 9.49 6.99 -6.81
CA TYR A 125 8.83 7.65 -7.94
C TYR A 125 9.01 6.87 -9.24
N LEU A 126 10.25 6.43 -9.55
CA LEU A 126 10.55 5.70 -10.78
C LEU A 126 9.90 4.31 -10.81
N TYR A 127 9.94 3.58 -9.67
CA TYR A 127 9.31 2.27 -9.58
C TYR A 127 7.80 2.35 -9.74
N SER A 128 7.12 3.24 -9.00
CA SER A 128 5.67 3.41 -9.12
C SER A 128 5.25 3.82 -10.55
N TYR A 129 6.04 4.67 -11.21
CA TYR A 129 5.83 5.06 -12.60
C TYR A 129 6.03 3.89 -13.57
N ALA A 130 7.07 3.09 -13.37
CA ALA A 130 7.33 1.89 -14.18
C ALA A 130 6.21 0.86 -14.01
N MET A 131 5.81 0.55 -12.77
CA MET A 131 4.75 -0.41 -12.46
C MET A 131 3.43 -0.03 -13.12
N GLN A 132 3.04 1.26 -13.05
CA GLN A 132 1.85 1.75 -13.74
C GLN A 132 1.90 1.53 -15.25
N ASN A 133 3.05 1.82 -15.88
CA ASN A 133 3.22 1.63 -17.34
C ASN A 133 3.34 0.14 -17.73
N LEU A 134 3.61 -0.74 -16.79
CA LEU A 134 3.54 -2.19 -16.94
C LEU A 134 2.12 -2.74 -16.67
N HIS A 135 1.15 -1.85 -16.44
CA HIS A 135 -0.25 -2.18 -16.10
C HIS A 135 -0.38 -3.03 -14.83
N ILE A 136 0.41 -2.70 -13.82
CA ILE A 136 0.35 -3.31 -12.49
C ILE A 136 -0.37 -2.33 -11.56
N ASN A 137 -1.32 -2.83 -10.76
CA ASN A 137 -2.00 -2.02 -9.77
C ASN A 137 -1.00 -1.51 -8.73
N THR A 138 -0.87 -0.19 -8.58
CA THR A 138 0.24 0.41 -7.85
C THR A 138 -0.08 1.80 -7.32
N SER A 139 0.47 2.13 -6.16
CA SER A 139 0.58 3.51 -5.72
C SER A 139 1.21 4.37 -6.80
N ARG A 140 0.79 5.61 -6.90
CA ARG A 140 1.33 6.57 -7.87
C ARG A 140 2.08 7.69 -7.15
N SER A 141 3.11 8.20 -7.79
CA SER A 141 3.89 9.32 -7.27
C SER A 141 3.55 10.59 -8.00
N LEU A 142 2.97 11.58 -7.28
CA LEU A 142 2.58 12.86 -7.88
C LEU A 142 3.78 13.79 -8.07
N ALA A 143 4.66 13.87 -7.06
CA ALA A 143 5.86 14.70 -7.10
C ALA A 143 6.93 14.22 -6.12
N VAL A 144 8.17 14.62 -6.40
CA VAL A 144 9.28 14.61 -5.43
C VAL A 144 9.70 16.05 -5.20
N VAL A 145 9.64 16.48 -3.93
CA VAL A 145 10.02 17.82 -3.50
C VAL A 145 11.30 17.72 -2.69
N LYS A 146 12.36 18.39 -3.15
CA LYS A 146 13.62 18.52 -2.42
C LYS A 146 13.41 19.46 -1.24
N THR A 147 13.98 19.09 -0.09
CA THR A 147 14.03 19.97 1.08
C THR A 147 15.38 20.70 1.14
N ASP A 148 15.45 21.73 1.97
CA ASP A 148 16.69 22.49 2.24
C ASP A 148 17.62 21.81 3.26
N GLU A 149 17.26 20.58 3.67
CA GLU A 149 18.00 19.83 4.68
C GLU A 149 18.95 18.80 4.05
N SER A 150 20.05 18.54 4.76
CA SER A 150 20.91 17.39 4.54
C SER A 150 20.65 16.34 5.60
N ILE A 151 20.36 15.12 5.18
CA ILE A 151 19.97 14.01 6.05
C ILE A 151 21.12 13.05 6.23
N ARG A 152 21.44 12.71 7.48
CA ARG A 152 22.48 11.74 7.78
C ARG A 152 21.96 10.32 7.58
N ARG A 153 22.59 9.58 6.66
CA ARG A 153 22.46 8.15 6.46
C ARG A 153 23.86 7.51 6.57
N ARG A 154 24.31 6.73 5.62
CA ARG A 154 25.73 6.31 5.55
C ARG A 154 26.64 7.51 5.32
N GLN A 155 26.16 8.48 4.60
CA GLN A 155 26.77 9.78 4.34
C GLN A 155 25.71 10.88 4.46
N MET A 156 26.08 12.15 4.33
CA MET A 156 25.14 13.27 4.23
C MET A 156 24.52 13.28 2.84
N GLU A 157 23.19 13.20 2.78
CA GLU A 157 22.42 13.16 1.53
C GLU A 157 21.36 14.28 1.55
N PRO A 158 21.04 14.87 0.39
CA PRO A 158 19.95 15.84 0.31
C PRO A 158 18.60 15.20 0.65
N GLY A 159 17.79 15.92 1.41
CA GLY A 159 16.46 15.49 1.82
C GLY A 159 15.42 15.71 0.74
N ALA A 160 14.38 14.88 0.76
CA ALA A 160 13.22 15.04 -0.09
C ALA A 160 11.94 14.46 0.53
N ILE A 161 10.80 14.93 0.03
CA ILE A 161 9.46 14.42 0.31
C ILE A 161 8.90 13.83 -0.99
N LEU A 162 8.30 12.64 -0.90
CA LEU A 162 7.47 12.07 -1.96
C LEU A 162 6.01 12.39 -1.67
N VAL A 163 5.29 12.88 -2.67
CA VAL A 163 3.83 12.97 -2.65
C VAL A 163 3.28 11.71 -3.30
N ARG A 164 2.82 10.77 -2.47
CA ARG A 164 2.29 9.47 -2.86
C ARG A 164 0.76 9.51 -2.95
N VAL A 165 0.20 8.86 -3.94
CA VAL A 165 -1.24 8.77 -4.20
C VAL A 165 -1.63 7.30 -4.24
N MET A 166 -2.68 6.94 -3.51
CA MET A 166 -3.28 5.59 -3.50
C MET A 166 -4.81 5.72 -3.40
N ASN A 167 -5.53 4.63 -3.70
CA ASN A 167 -6.96 4.56 -3.37
C ASN A 167 -7.16 4.65 -1.84
N SER A 168 -6.30 3.97 -1.07
CA SER A 168 -6.10 4.22 0.36
C SER A 168 -4.79 3.60 0.85
N HIS A 169 -4.36 4.00 2.06
CA HIS A 169 -3.23 3.37 2.75
C HIS A 169 -3.67 2.31 3.76
N ILE A 170 -4.91 1.82 3.66
CA ILE A 170 -5.40 0.72 4.49
C ILE A 170 -4.75 -0.59 4.04
N ARG A 171 -4.21 -1.33 4.99
CA ARG A 171 -3.40 -2.53 4.77
C ARG A 171 -3.84 -3.67 5.70
N TYR A 172 -3.38 -4.87 5.47
CA TYR A 172 -3.66 -6.00 6.38
C TYR A 172 -3.27 -5.65 7.81
N GLY A 173 -2.14 -4.97 7.97
CA GLY A 173 -1.66 -4.50 9.27
C GLY A 173 -2.60 -3.51 9.97
N THR A 174 -3.43 -2.76 9.25
CA THR A 174 -4.46 -1.91 9.87
C THR A 174 -5.53 -2.77 10.52
N PHE A 175 -6.00 -3.83 9.85
CA PHE A 175 -6.95 -4.78 10.41
C PHE A 175 -6.38 -5.51 11.63
N GLN A 176 -5.09 -5.91 11.58
CA GLN A 176 -4.41 -6.54 12.71
C GLN A 176 -4.34 -5.62 13.93
N TYR A 177 -4.14 -4.32 13.71
CA TYR A 177 -4.17 -3.33 14.78
C TYR A 177 -5.57 -3.17 15.37
N VAL A 178 -6.59 -3.02 14.53
CA VAL A 178 -7.98 -2.85 14.96
C VAL A 178 -8.50 -4.11 15.66
N ALA A 179 -8.16 -5.31 15.16
CA ALA A 179 -8.53 -6.59 15.77
C ALA A 179 -7.96 -6.79 17.19
N SER A 180 -6.85 -6.11 17.53
CA SER A 180 -6.31 -6.13 18.89
C SER A 180 -7.09 -5.29 19.88
N ARG A 181 -8.15 -4.59 19.45
CA ARG A 181 -8.98 -3.70 20.27
C ARG A 181 -10.31 -4.38 20.64
N THR A 182 -11.42 -3.93 20.08
CA THR A 182 -12.73 -4.52 20.34
C THR A 182 -13.39 -5.03 19.07
N PRO A 183 -14.23 -6.08 19.14
CA PRO A 183 -15.00 -6.55 17.98
C PRO A 183 -15.86 -5.46 17.34
N ASP A 184 -16.47 -4.58 18.14
CA ASP A 184 -17.31 -3.49 17.63
C ASP A 184 -16.50 -2.45 16.85
N GLU A 185 -15.27 -2.16 17.27
CA GLU A 185 -14.37 -1.27 16.51
C GLU A 185 -13.94 -1.92 15.21
N LEU A 186 -13.61 -3.22 15.23
CA LEU A 186 -13.27 -3.98 14.04
C LEU A 186 -14.44 -4.02 13.05
N GLN A 187 -15.66 -4.25 13.54
CA GLN A 187 -16.85 -4.26 12.69
C GLN A 187 -17.03 -2.91 12.00
N ARG A 188 -17.08 -1.80 12.76
CA ARG A 188 -17.23 -0.45 12.19
C ARG A 188 -16.13 -0.11 11.19
N PHE A 189 -14.89 -0.52 11.48
CA PHE A 189 -13.77 -0.32 10.56
C PHE A 189 -13.93 -1.14 9.29
N THR A 190 -14.34 -2.41 9.41
CA THR A 190 -14.55 -3.30 8.25
C THR A 190 -15.69 -2.78 7.38
N ASP A 191 -16.81 -2.35 7.98
CA ASP A 191 -17.93 -1.75 7.25
C ASP A 191 -17.48 -0.49 6.48
N TYR A 192 -16.71 0.40 7.12
CA TYR A 192 -16.14 1.58 6.46
C TYR A 192 -15.24 1.20 5.26
N VAL A 193 -14.41 0.16 5.41
CA VAL A 193 -13.51 -0.29 4.34
C VAL A 193 -14.31 -0.89 3.17
N ILE A 194 -15.34 -1.68 3.47
CA ILE A 194 -16.23 -2.25 2.46
C ILE A 194 -16.94 -1.13 1.71
N ASP A 195 -17.56 -0.19 2.40
CA ASP A 195 -18.27 0.93 1.78
C ASP A 195 -17.35 1.78 0.88
N ARG A 196 -16.08 1.93 1.26
CA ARG A 196 -15.12 2.74 0.52
C ARG A 196 -14.55 2.02 -0.71
N HIS A 197 -14.16 0.75 -0.58
CA HIS A 197 -13.40 0.00 -1.60
C HIS A 197 -14.21 -1.04 -2.35
N TYR A 198 -15.26 -1.54 -1.72
CA TYR A 198 -16.05 -2.66 -2.21
C TYR A 198 -17.57 -2.38 -2.08
N PRO A 199 -18.04 -1.23 -2.58
CA PRO A 199 -19.42 -0.76 -2.32
C PRO A 199 -20.51 -1.67 -2.85
N GLN A 200 -20.17 -2.68 -3.67
CA GLN A 200 -21.11 -3.70 -4.16
C GLN A 200 -21.33 -4.85 -3.16
N LEU A 201 -20.46 -5.06 -2.19
CA LEU A 201 -20.49 -6.22 -1.29
C LEU A 201 -21.60 -6.18 -0.21
N PRO A 202 -22.06 -5.02 0.29
CA PRO A 202 -23.17 -4.99 1.26
C PRO A 202 -24.47 -5.63 0.76
N ALA A 203 -24.63 -5.78 -0.57
CA ALA A 203 -25.78 -6.45 -1.17
C ALA A 203 -25.73 -7.99 -1.08
N THR A 204 -24.64 -8.56 -0.56
CA THR A 204 -24.49 -10.01 -0.37
C THR A 204 -25.01 -10.47 0.98
N GLU A 205 -25.39 -11.75 1.10
CA GLU A 205 -25.81 -12.34 2.39
C GLU A 205 -24.63 -12.46 3.39
N ARG A 206 -23.38 -12.50 2.90
CA ARG A 206 -22.15 -12.72 3.65
C ARG A 206 -21.09 -11.65 3.29
N PRO A 207 -21.29 -10.38 3.66
CA PRO A 207 -20.42 -9.29 3.18
C PRO A 207 -18.97 -9.41 3.66
N TYR A 208 -18.70 -9.91 4.86
CA TYR A 208 -17.33 -10.06 5.37
C TYR A 208 -16.57 -11.20 4.70
N LEU A 209 -17.26 -12.32 4.38
CA LEU A 209 -16.67 -13.39 3.59
C LEU A 209 -16.36 -12.92 2.17
N ALA A 210 -17.32 -12.24 1.53
CA ALA A 210 -17.14 -11.67 0.21
C ALA A 210 -16.02 -10.62 0.17
N PHE A 211 -15.85 -9.88 1.26
CA PHE A 211 -14.74 -8.94 1.41
C PHE A 211 -13.38 -9.67 1.49
N PHE A 212 -13.26 -10.71 2.31
CA PHE A 212 -12.04 -11.52 2.38
C PHE A 212 -11.71 -12.13 1.02
N ASP A 213 -12.70 -12.69 0.34
CA ASP A 213 -12.57 -13.27 -1.01
C ASP A 213 -12.07 -12.24 -2.04
N ALA A 214 -12.65 -11.04 -2.04
CA ALA A 214 -12.25 -9.94 -2.94
C ALA A 214 -10.81 -9.45 -2.67
N VAL A 215 -10.43 -9.35 -1.39
CA VAL A 215 -9.04 -9.00 -1.00
C VAL A 215 -8.06 -10.09 -1.43
N MET A 216 -8.41 -11.37 -1.26
CA MET A 216 -7.59 -12.49 -1.71
C MET A 216 -7.40 -12.43 -3.23
N GLN A 217 -8.48 -12.23 -3.97
CA GLN A 217 -8.44 -12.17 -5.44
C GLN A 217 -7.55 -11.02 -5.94
N SER A 218 -7.73 -9.80 -5.42
CA SER A 218 -6.93 -8.64 -5.82
C SER A 218 -5.44 -8.82 -5.47
N SER A 219 -5.14 -9.49 -4.38
CA SER A 219 -3.78 -9.78 -3.95
C SER A 219 -3.11 -10.86 -4.81
N ILE A 220 -3.85 -11.88 -5.25
CA ILE A 220 -3.37 -12.86 -6.23
C ILE A 220 -3.03 -12.15 -7.54
N GLU A 221 -3.91 -11.29 -8.04
CA GLU A 221 -3.68 -10.50 -9.26
C GLU A 221 -2.39 -9.68 -9.16
N MET A 222 -2.21 -8.97 -8.06
CA MET A 222 -1.02 -8.17 -7.79
C MET A 222 0.26 -9.01 -7.83
N VAL A 223 0.32 -10.14 -7.13
CA VAL A 223 1.54 -10.97 -7.08
C VAL A 223 1.78 -11.71 -8.40
N VAL A 224 0.74 -12.17 -9.10
CA VAL A 224 0.89 -12.74 -10.44
C VAL A 224 1.46 -11.70 -11.41
N ASP A 225 1.05 -10.45 -11.32
CA ASP A 225 1.62 -9.37 -12.12
C ASP A 225 3.08 -9.08 -11.77
N TRP A 226 3.49 -9.19 -10.50
CA TRP A 226 4.91 -9.12 -10.13
C TRP A 226 5.72 -10.23 -10.78
N LEU A 227 5.21 -11.47 -10.74
CA LEU A 227 5.87 -12.62 -11.37
C LEU A 227 5.95 -12.45 -12.89
N ARG A 228 4.93 -11.85 -13.52
CA ARG A 228 4.89 -11.55 -14.94
C ARG A 228 6.07 -10.72 -15.43
N VAL A 229 6.52 -9.77 -14.61
CA VAL A 229 7.59 -8.83 -14.98
C VAL A 229 8.93 -9.10 -14.28
N GLY A 230 9.01 -10.15 -13.47
CA GLY A 230 10.21 -10.46 -12.70
C GLY A 230 10.48 -9.45 -11.57
N PHE A 231 9.43 -8.88 -11.00
CA PHE A 231 9.53 -7.94 -9.88
C PHE A 231 9.62 -8.67 -8.55
N VAL A 232 10.54 -8.24 -7.70
CA VAL A 232 10.68 -8.68 -6.31
C VAL A 232 10.40 -7.50 -5.41
N HIS A 233 9.34 -7.58 -4.60
CA HIS A 233 9.01 -6.52 -3.64
C HIS A 233 10.06 -6.38 -2.54
N GLY A 234 10.57 -7.49 -2.06
CA GLY A 234 11.68 -7.57 -1.12
C GLY A 234 11.29 -7.34 0.35
N VAL A 235 10.06 -6.90 0.66
CA VAL A 235 9.53 -6.77 2.03
C VAL A 235 8.02 -6.98 2.02
N MET A 236 7.57 -8.23 1.95
CA MET A 236 6.14 -8.59 1.95
C MET A 236 5.61 -8.78 3.37
N ASN A 237 5.85 -7.82 4.24
CA ASN A 237 5.23 -7.77 5.55
C ASN A 237 3.73 -7.50 5.42
N THR A 238 2.91 -7.86 6.41
CA THR A 238 1.48 -7.55 6.43
C THR A 238 1.16 -6.05 6.44
N ASP A 239 2.12 -5.22 6.88
CA ASP A 239 2.05 -3.75 6.79
C ASP A 239 2.38 -3.20 5.40
N ASN A 240 2.83 -4.05 4.47
CA ASN A 240 3.07 -3.71 3.06
C ASN A 240 2.08 -4.39 2.09
N MET A 241 0.98 -4.93 2.62
CA MET A 241 -0.09 -5.54 1.82
C MET A 241 -1.33 -4.67 1.89
N SER A 242 -1.67 -3.97 0.80
CA SER A 242 -2.90 -3.19 0.70
C SER A 242 -4.12 -4.10 0.57
N ILE A 243 -5.27 -3.61 1.00
CA ILE A 243 -6.53 -4.39 0.94
C ILE A 243 -7.17 -4.42 -0.46
N ASP A 244 -6.68 -3.60 -1.37
CA ASP A 244 -7.20 -3.48 -2.75
C ASP A 244 -6.18 -3.92 -3.82
N GLY A 245 -5.09 -4.58 -3.41
CA GLY A 245 -4.06 -5.09 -4.30
C GLY A 245 -3.19 -4.02 -4.95
N GLU A 246 -3.14 -2.80 -4.41
CA GLU A 246 -2.15 -1.81 -4.84
C GLU A 246 -0.76 -2.12 -4.30
N THR A 247 0.22 -2.27 -5.20
CA THR A 247 1.64 -2.37 -4.81
C THR A 247 2.15 -1.02 -4.31
N PHE A 248 2.78 -0.97 -3.17
CA PHE A 248 3.32 0.27 -2.62
C PHE A 248 4.58 0.05 -1.78
N ASP A 249 5.18 1.14 -1.31
CA ASP A 249 6.36 1.16 -0.44
C ASP A 249 7.61 0.55 -1.07
N TYR A 250 8.03 1.10 -2.23
CA TYR A 250 9.17 0.65 -3.02
C TYR A 250 10.52 0.91 -2.32
N GLY A 251 10.82 0.07 -1.31
CA GLY A 251 12.07 0.09 -0.55
C GLY A 251 13.17 -0.72 -1.25
N PRO A 252 13.47 -1.94 -0.80
CA PRO A 252 14.55 -2.78 -1.37
C PRO A 252 14.12 -3.54 -2.63
N CYS A 253 13.00 -3.21 -3.26
CA CYS A 253 12.46 -3.88 -4.43
C CYS A 253 13.40 -3.82 -5.64
N ALA A 254 13.27 -4.74 -6.60
CA ALA A 254 13.96 -4.70 -7.88
C ALA A 254 13.24 -5.52 -8.96
N PHE A 255 13.55 -5.23 -10.23
CA PHE A 255 13.31 -6.17 -11.33
C PHE A 255 14.54 -7.05 -11.50
N MET A 256 14.34 -8.35 -11.71
CA MET A 256 15.43 -9.30 -11.97
C MET A 256 16.05 -9.06 -13.36
N ASN A 257 17.36 -9.21 -13.48
CA ASN A 257 18.05 -9.18 -14.78
C ASN A 257 17.98 -10.52 -15.53
N TYR A 258 17.87 -11.61 -14.79
CA TYR A 258 17.69 -12.98 -15.26
C TYR A 258 16.83 -13.74 -14.24
N TYR A 259 16.22 -14.81 -14.68
CA TYR A 259 15.37 -15.62 -13.80
C TYR A 259 16.20 -16.29 -12.71
N ASP A 260 15.80 -16.05 -11.46
CA ASP A 260 16.41 -16.63 -10.26
C ASP A 260 15.36 -16.69 -9.16
N GLU A 261 14.95 -17.89 -8.77
CA GLU A 261 13.97 -18.11 -7.72
C GLU A 261 14.47 -17.65 -6.34
N GLU A 262 15.78 -17.67 -6.13
CA GLU A 262 16.43 -17.27 -4.87
C GLU A 262 16.79 -15.77 -4.83
N ALA A 263 16.42 -15.00 -5.87
CA ALA A 263 16.75 -13.56 -5.95
C ALA A 263 16.19 -12.79 -4.75
N VAL A 264 17.08 -12.17 -3.97
CA VAL A 264 16.78 -11.34 -2.79
C VAL A 264 17.41 -9.96 -2.97
N PHE A 265 16.64 -8.90 -2.71
CA PHE A 265 17.13 -7.53 -2.84
C PHE A 265 17.13 -6.75 -1.51
N SER A 266 16.55 -7.29 -0.45
CA SER A 266 16.64 -6.72 0.90
C SER A 266 17.91 -7.20 1.61
N SER A 267 18.78 -6.27 1.97
CA SER A 267 20.05 -6.60 2.67
C SER A 267 19.87 -7.18 4.08
N ILE A 268 18.67 -7.07 4.64
CA ILE A 268 18.34 -7.63 5.97
C ILE A 268 17.59 -8.96 5.87
N ASP A 269 17.18 -9.36 4.68
CA ASP A 269 16.55 -10.67 4.43
C ASP A 269 17.61 -11.74 4.19
N THR A 270 18.29 -12.13 5.25
CA THR A 270 19.41 -13.09 5.19
C THR A 270 18.97 -14.52 4.92
N HIS A 271 17.67 -14.82 5.03
CA HIS A 271 17.10 -16.16 4.85
C HIS A 271 16.25 -16.29 3.59
N GLY A 272 16.18 -15.24 2.77
CA GLY A 272 15.40 -15.26 1.53
C GLY A 272 13.88 -15.37 1.76
N ARG A 273 13.39 -14.90 2.91
CA ARG A 273 11.94 -14.95 3.21
C ARG A 273 11.12 -14.32 2.08
N TYR A 274 11.62 -13.24 1.49
CA TYR A 274 10.96 -12.48 0.42
C TYR A 274 11.69 -12.63 -0.92
N ALA A 275 12.36 -13.78 -1.15
CA ALA A 275 12.93 -14.13 -2.44
C ALA A 275 11.82 -14.18 -3.52
N PHE A 276 12.20 -14.07 -4.79
CA PHE A 276 11.25 -14.11 -5.91
C PHE A 276 10.32 -15.33 -5.85
N GLY A 277 10.86 -16.54 -5.71
CA GLY A 277 10.08 -17.78 -5.61
C GLY A 277 9.21 -17.86 -4.36
N ASN A 278 9.54 -17.10 -3.32
CA ASN A 278 8.78 -17.09 -2.06
C ASN A 278 7.62 -16.11 -2.05
N GLN A 279 7.40 -15.29 -3.10
CA GLN A 279 6.33 -14.30 -3.11
C GLN A 279 4.94 -14.93 -3.04
N ARG A 280 4.72 -16.07 -3.72
CA ARG A 280 3.45 -16.83 -3.65
C ARG A 280 3.19 -17.41 -2.24
N PRO A 281 4.06 -18.22 -1.63
CA PRO A 281 3.83 -18.74 -0.27
C PRO A 281 3.75 -17.62 0.78
N MET A 282 4.45 -16.52 0.59
CA MET A 282 4.34 -15.37 1.49
C MET A 282 3.01 -14.63 1.36
N LEU A 283 2.44 -14.55 0.15
CA LEU A 283 1.09 -14.02 -0.02
C LEU A 283 0.07 -14.89 0.73
N ARG A 284 0.12 -16.23 0.57
CA ARG A 284 -0.75 -17.13 1.31
C ARG A 284 -0.62 -16.95 2.82
N TRP A 285 0.60 -16.87 3.32
CA TRP A 285 0.86 -16.60 4.74
C TRP A 285 0.29 -15.26 5.20
N ASN A 286 0.42 -14.19 4.40
CA ASN A 286 -0.15 -12.87 4.71
C ASN A 286 -1.69 -12.91 4.75
N LEU A 287 -2.33 -13.67 3.85
CA LEU A 287 -3.78 -13.88 3.84
C LEU A 287 -4.26 -14.66 5.07
N GLU A 288 -3.49 -15.66 5.53
CA GLU A 288 -3.76 -16.33 6.82
C GLU A 288 -3.75 -15.33 7.99
N ARG A 289 -2.75 -14.43 8.04
CA ARG A 289 -2.67 -13.38 9.07
C ARG A 289 -3.82 -12.36 8.95
N PHE A 290 -4.31 -12.12 7.73
CA PHE A 290 -5.47 -11.28 7.50
C PHE A 290 -6.78 -11.97 7.93
N ALA A 291 -6.96 -13.25 7.61
CA ALA A 291 -8.09 -14.05 8.08
C ALA A 291 -8.17 -14.09 9.61
N GLU A 292 -7.04 -14.29 10.29
CA GLU A 292 -6.95 -14.21 11.75
C GLU A 292 -7.40 -12.84 12.30
N ALA A 293 -7.05 -11.74 11.60
CA ALA A 293 -7.49 -10.41 12.01
C ALA A 293 -9.00 -10.20 11.83
N LEU A 294 -9.67 -10.95 10.96
CA LEU A 294 -11.13 -10.93 10.79
C LEU A 294 -11.87 -11.88 11.76
N GLN A 295 -11.16 -12.79 12.43
CA GLN A 295 -11.75 -13.79 13.33
C GLN A 295 -12.68 -13.19 14.39
N PRO A 296 -12.41 -12.01 15.02
CA PRO A 296 -13.33 -11.42 15.98
C PRO A 296 -14.71 -11.02 15.40
N LEU A 297 -14.85 -10.96 14.06
CA LEU A 297 -16.14 -10.74 13.37
C LEU A 297 -16.94 -12.03 13.19
N CYS A 298 -16.36 -13.20 13.52
CA CYS A 298 -17.01 -14.48 13.34
C CYS A 298 -18.17 -14.63 14.31
N THR A 299 -19.37 -14.71 13.72
CA THR A 299 -20.62 -15.04 14.39
C THR A 299 -21.38 -16.00 13.47
N GLU A 300 -22.23 -16.88 14.02
CA GLU A 300 -22.94 -17.89 13.20
C GLU A 300 -23.72 -17.28 12.01
N SER A 301 -24.10 -16.01 12.11
CA SER A 301 -24.91 -15.34 11.09
C SER A 301 -24.11 -14.50 10.09
N ALA A 302 -22.91 -14.02 10.43
CA ALA A 302 -22.19 -13.03 9.62
C ALA A 302 -20.97 -13.60 8.89
N LEU A 303 -20.18 -14.44 9.57
CA LEU A 303 -18.94 -15.03 9.10
C LEU A 303 -18.60 -16.19 10.02
N THR A 304 -18.07 -17.30 9.52
CA THR A 304 -17.50 -18.36 10.35
C THR A 304 -16.02 -18.53 10.04
N TYR A 305 -15.27 -19.05 10.99
CA TYR A 305 -13.85 -19.31 10.77
C TYR A 305 -13.63 -20.39 9.70
N ASP A 306 -14.47 -21.42 9.69
CA ASP A 306 -14.43 -22.49 8.66
C ASP A 306 -14.66 -21.92 7.25
N GLU A 307 -15.52 -20.91 7.08
CA GLU A 307 -15.70 -20.25 5.78
C GLU A 307 -14.45 -19.48 5.34
N LEU A 308 -13.74 -18.81 6.25
CA LEU A 308 -12.46 -18.17 5.94
C LEU A 308 -11.39 -19.21 5.55
N GLU A 309 -11.29 -20.31 6.29
CA GLU A 309 -10.35 -21.39 5.98
C GLU A 309 -10.66 -22.04 4.63
N ASN A 310 -11.92 -22.38 4.36
CA ASN A 310 -12.34 -22.96 3.09
C ASN A 310 -12.03 -22.02 1.91
N THR A 311 -12.27 -20.72 2.05
CA THR A 311 -11.93 -19.74 1.01
C THR A 311 -10.41 -19.66 0.82
N LEU A 312 -9.64 -19.69 1.90
CA LEU A 312 -8.17 -19.67 1.83
C LEU A 312 -7.59 -20.95 1.22
N ASP A 313 -8.24 -22.10 1.40
CA ASP A 313 -7.80 -23.37 0.79
C ASP A 313 -7.96 -23.38 -0.74
N GLU A 314 -8.80 -22.51 -1.31
CA GLU A 314 -8.89 -22.31 -2.76
C GLU A 314 -7.71 -21.48 -3.33
N PHE A 315 -6.86 -20.90 -2.48
CA PHE A 315 -5.78 -20.00 -2.88
C PHE A 315 -4.87 -20.59 -3.95
N GLU A 316 -4.39 -21.83 -3.74
CA GLU A 316 -3.43 -22.47 -4.65
C GLU A 316 -4.02 -22.68 -6.04
N GLU A 317 -5.27 -23.18 -6.11
CA GLU A 317 -5.98 -23.39 -7.37
C GLU A 317 -6.22 -22.07 -8.11
N ARG A 318 -6.70 -21.05 -7.40
CA ARG A 318 -6.95 -19.71 -7.97
C ARG A 318 -5.66 -19.04 -8.44
N PHE A 319 -4.59 -19.15 -7.65
CA PHE A 319 -3.29 -18.61 -8.02
C PHE A 319 -2.76 -19.29 -9.29
N ASP A 320 -2.79 -20.62 -9.37
CA ASP A 320 -2.35 -21.39 -10.53
C ASP A 320 -3.18 -21.03 -11.77
N ALA A 321 -4.51 -21.00 -11.67
CA ALA A 321 -5.38 -20.64 -12.77
C ALA A 321 -5.01 -19.25 -13.36
N GLN A 322 -4.76 -18.28 -12.50
CA GLN A 322 -4.41 -16.94 -12.93
C GLN A 322 -2.97 -16.84 -13.46
N TYR A 323 -2.02 -17.49 -12.80
CA TYR A 323 -0.62 -17.54 -13.20
C TYR A 323 -0.46 -18.20 -14.59
N TYR A 324 -1.05 -19.37 -14.79
CA TYR A 324 -0.97 -20.05 -16.10
C TYR A 324 -1.72 -19.29 -17.20
N THR A 325 -2.85 -18.66 -16.88
CA THR A 325 -3.54 -17.78 -17.84
C THR A 325 -2.63 -16.60 -18.26
N MET A 326 -1.95 -15.96 -17.30
CA MET A 326 -0.98 -14.91 -17.59
C MET A 326 0.20 -15.43 -18.42
N MET A 327 0.76 -16.59 -18.06
CA MET A 327 1.91 -17.18 -18.77
C MET A 327 1.56 -17.58 -20.19
N ARG A 328 0.40 -18.18 -20.44
CA ARG A 328 -0.08 -18.48 -21.79
C ARG A 328 -0.15 -17.22 -22.66
N LYS A 329 -0.75 -16.14 -22.14
CA LYS A 329 -0.77 -14.84 -22.83
C LYS A 329 0.64 -14.30 -23.11
N LYS A 330 1.53 -14.40 -22.15
CA LYS A 330 2.93 -13.94 -22.29
C LYS A 330 3.70 -14.73 -23.35
N LEU A 331 3.44 -16.03 -23.48
CA LEU A 331 4.06 -16.92 -24.44
C LEU A 331 3.36 -16.93 -25.80
N GLY A 332 2.23 -16.26 -25.94
CA GLY A 332 1.42 -16.27 -27.17
C GLY A 332 0.71 -17.58 -27.44
N ILE A 333 0.49 -18.40 -26.40
CA ILE A 333 -0.23 -19.67 -26.50
C ILE A 333 -1.73 -19.38 -26.51
N SER A 334 -2.44 -19.82 -27.58
CA SER A 334 -3.89 -19.71 -27.64
C SER A 334 -4.59 -20.78 -26.79
N SER A 335 -5.85 -20.54 -26.42
CA SER A 335 -6.66 -21.50 -25.66
C SER A 335 -6.94 -22.83 -26.38
N ASP A 336 -6.66 -22.91 -27.69
CA ASP A 336 -6.92 -24.08 -28.53
C ASP A 336 -5.73 -25.07 -28.56
N ASP A 337 -4.59 -24.68 -27.95
CA ASP A 337 -3.42 -25.56 -27.81
C ASP A 337 -3.57 -26.41 -26.53
N GLU A 338 -4.38 -27.47 -26.58
CA GLU A 338 -4.64 -28.36 -25.41
C GLU A 338 -3.41 -29.18 -24.97
N ASP A 339 -2.33 -29.20 -25.75
CA ASP A 339 -1.10 -30.01 -25.51
C ASP A 339 0.15 -29.16 -25.14
N ALA A 340 -0.01 -27.92 -24.72
CA ALA A 340 1.14 -27.04 -24.41
C ALA A 340 1.40 -26.87 -22.91
#